data_007a61e13fd07ff8cede2ae68570b84f
#
_entry.id   007a61e13fd07ff8cede2ae68570b84f
#
_cell.length_a   1.000
_cell.length_b   1.000
_cell.length_c   1.000
_cell.angle_alpha   90.00
_cell.angle_beta   90.00
_cell.angle_gamma   90.00
#
_symmetry.space_group_name_H-M   'P 1'
#
loop_
_entity.id
_entity.type
_entity.pdbx_description
1 polymer ?
#
loop_
_entity_poly.entity_id
_entity_poly.type
_entity_poly.pdbx_seq_one_letter_code
_entity_poly.pdbx_strand_id
1 'polypeptide(L)'
;MNWMMSVRGLSVGLLATAAIGLAGCSNSETASEPADSQPVAATEVDHSHGGWWCVEHGVPEGECARCDKSLVAQFNKAGDWCEEHDRPESQCFICSPKRAEKFIAQYEAKTGRKPPEPTE
;
A
#
# COMPACT_ATOMS: atom_id res chain seq x y z
N MET A 1 -24.15 -18.83 30.02
CA MET A 1 -23.39 -20.06 29.76
C MET A 1 -21.91 -19.66 29.66
N ASN A 2 -21.21 -20.01 30.76
CA ASN A 2 -19.80 -19.70 30.94
C ASN A 2 -18.95 -20.68 30.13
N TRP A 3 -17.95 -20.20 29.44
CA TRP A 3 -16.82 -21.04 29.05
C TRP A 3 -15.51 -20.35 29.43
N MET A 4 -15.09 -20.61 30.64
CA MET A 4 -13.70 -20.51 31.06
C MET A 4 -12.98 -21.76 30.56
N MET A 5 -11.91 -21.62 29.83
CA MET A 5 -10.84 -22.61 29.79
C MET A 5 -9.50 -21.91 29.83
N SER A 6 -8.95 -22.00 31.04
CA SER A 6 -7.59 -21.75 31.45
C SER A 6 -6.69 -22.86 30.89
N VAL A 7 -5.59 -22.50 30.24
CA VAL A 7 -4.47 -23.42 30.06
C VAL A 7 -3.19 -22.73 30.45
N ARG A 8 -2.70 -23.13 31.61
CA ARG A 8 -1.35 -22.88 32.11
C ARG A 8 -0.40 -23.81 31.37
N GLY A 9 0.68 -23.28 30.85
CA GLY A 9 1.79 -24.07 30.34
C GLY A 9 3.09 -23.32 30.61
N LEU A 10 3.70 -23.60 31.76
CA LEU A 10 5.09 -23.31 32.04
C LEU A 10 5.98 -24.22 31.21
N SER A 11 6.99 -23.65 30.58
CA SER A 11 8.21 -24.40 30.31
C SER A 11 9.42 -23.46 30.30
N VAL A 12 10.16 -23.61 31.34
CA VAL A 12 11.52 -23.13 31.56
C VAL A 12 12.46 -24.02 30.74
N GLY A 13 13.30 -23.41 29.94
CA GLY A 13 14.35 -24.09 29.20
C GLY A 13 15.56 -23.18 29.02
N LEU A 14 16.43 -23.22 30.02
CA LEU A 14 17.74 -22.61 30.07
C LEU A 14 18.71 -23.53 29.34
N LEU A 15 19.51 -23.03 28.38
CA LEU A 15 20.88 -23.54 28.11
C LEU A 15 21.64 -22.53 27.26
N ALA A 16 22.72 -22.10 27.85
CA ALA A 16 23.80 -21.33 27.26
C ALA A 16 24.72 -22.24 26.44
N THR A 17 25.28 -21.72 25.35
CA THR A 17 26.67 -22.02 24.97
C THR A 17 27.21 -20.97 24.01
N ALA A 18 28.39 -20.49 24.34
CA ALA A 18 29.23 -19.56 23.58
C ALA A 18 30.06 -20.30 22.51
N ALA A 19 30.39 -19.60 21.42
CA ALA A 19 31.64 -19.69 20.64
C ALA A 19 31.57 -18.62 19.53
N ILE A 20 32.33 -17.54 19.61
CA ILE A 20 33.66 -17.26 19.06
C ILE A 20 33.79 -17.71 17.59
N GLY A 21 33.86 -16.77 16.72
CA GLY A 21 34.29 -16.93 15.34
C GLY A 21 34.62 -15.57 14.74
N LEU A 22 35.89 -15.23 14.76
CA LEU A 22 36.52 -14.06 14.17
C LEU A 22 36.66 -14.21 12.64
N ALA A 23 36.73 -13.04 12.01
CA ALA A 23 37.41 -12.72 10.76
C ALA A 23 36.58 -12.82 9.45
N GLY A 24 36.55 -11.70 8.80
CA GLY A 24 36.17 -11.58 7.39
C GLY A 24 35.97 -10.13 7.00
N CYS A 25 37.08 -9.40 6.86
CA CYS A 25 37.13 -8.10 6.19
C CYS A 25 36.60 -8.21 4.76
N SER A 26 35.75 -7.29 4.36
CA SER A 26 35.88 -6.64 3.04
C SER A 26 34.98 -5.43 2.99
N ASN A 27 35.62 -4.41 3.18
CA ASN A 27 35.46 -3.06 2.73
C ASN A 27 34.84 -2.96 1.33
N SER A 28 33.75 -2.27 1.23
CA SER A 28 33.36 -1.53 0.04
C SER A 28 32.56 -0.33 0.49
N GLU A 29 33.31 0.68 0.87
CA GLU A 29 32.84 2.06 0.87
C GLU A 29 32.53 2.41 -0.57
N THR A 30 31.23 2.50 -0.86
CA THR A 30 30.76 3.34 -1.96
C THR A 30 29.97 4.45 -1.33
N ALA A 31 30.65 5.56 -1.15
CA ALA A 31 30.06 6.84 -0.83
C ALA A 31 29.07 7.19 -1.93
N SER A 32 27.78 7.09 -1.62
CA SER A 32 26.74 7.72 -2.44
C SER A 32 26.55 9.12 -1.92
N GLU A 33 26.96 10.06 -2.74
CA GLU A 33 26.77 11.49 -2.57
C GLU A 33 25.30 11.84 -2.27
N PRO A 34 25.04 12.89 -1.49
CA PRO A 34 23.70 13.40 -1.29
C PRO A 34 23.20 13.99 -2.60
N ALA A 35 22.22 13.34 -3.22
CA ALA A 35 21.52 13.87 -4.36
C ALA A 35 20.81 15.17 -3.98
N ASP A 36 21.31 16.22 -4.57
CA ASP A 36 20.81 17.56 -4.68
C ASP A 36 19.28 17.59 -4.86
N SER A 37 18.61 18.22 -3.91
CA SER A 37 17.17 18.45 -3.96
C SER A 37 16.88 19.58 -4.94
N GLN A 38 16.76 19.26 -6.21
CA GLN A 38 16.21 20.20 -7.18
C GLN A 38 14.69 20.29 -7.01
N PRO A 39 14.10 21.49 -7.01
CA PRO A 39 12.66 21.64 -7.06
C PRO A 39 12.18 21.19 -8.44
N VAL A 40 11.60 20.00 -8.49
CA VAL A 40 10.93 19.50 -9.70
C VAL A 40 9.75 20.40 -9.99
N ALA A 41 9.92 21.23 -11.01
CA ALA A 41 8.81 21.88 -11.70
C ALA A 41 7.76 20.81 -12.07
N ALA A 42 6.50 21.20 -11.98
CA ALA A 42 5.37 20.39 -12.41
C ALA A 42 5.62 19.89 -13.85
N THR A 43 6.08 18.68 -13.97
CA THR A 43 6.29 18.00 -15.24
C THR A 43 5.43 16.77 -15.25
N GLU A 44 4.54 16.77 -16.22
CA GLU A 44 3.89 15.63 -16.85
C GLU A 44 3.68 14.43 -15.93
N VAL A 45 2.41 14.20 -15.62
CA VAL A 45 1.98 13.01 -14.92
C VAL A 45 2.46 11.81 -15.75
N ASP A 46 3.54 11.19 -15.31
CA ASP A 46 3.99 9.94 -15.85
C ASP A 46 2.92 8.88 -15.52
N HIS A 47 2.08 8.61 -16.49
CA HIS A 47 1.09 7.53 -16.45
C HIS A 47 1.75 6.14 -16.56
N SER A 48 3.06 6.06 -16.47
CA SER A 48 3.75 4.79 -16.33
C SER A 48 3.45 4.23 -14.95
N HIS A 49 2.75 3.11 -14.93
CA HIS A 49 2.28 2.30 -13.81
C HIS A 49 3.37 1.86 -12.81
N GLY A 50 4.25 2.77 -12.40
CA GLY A 50 5.37 2.49 -11.50
C GLY A 50 5.16 2.91 -10.05
N GLY A 51 4.07 3.60 -9.75
CA GLY A 51 3.68 4.03 -8.42
C GLY A 51 2.74 3.04 -7.73
N TRP A 52 2.64 3.11 -6.42
CA TRP A 52 1.66 2.33 -5.67
C TRP A 52 0.27 3.00 -5.63
N TRP A 53 0.15 4.23 -6.14
CA TRP A 53 -1.06 5.07 -6.12
C TRP A 53 -1.43 5.54 -7.51
N CYS A 54 -2.65 5.26 -7.90
CA CYS A 54 -3.23 5.77 -9.13
C CYS A 54 -3.73 7.20 -8.91
N VAL A 55 -3.01 8.16 -9.45
CA VAL A 55 -3.35 9.59 -9.32
C VAL A 55 -4.65 9.93 -10.06
N GLU A 56 -4.91 9.27 -11.17
CA GLU A 56 -6.10 9.53 -11.99
C GLU A 56 -7.38 9.17 -11.27
N HIS A 57 -7.39 8.02 -10.58
CA HIS A 57 -8.59 7.45 -9.99
C HIS A 57 -8.64 7.52 -8.46
N GLY A 58 -7.58 8.00 -7.80
CA GLY A 58 -7.56 8.22 -6.35
C GLY A 58 -7.60 6.95 -5.50
N VAL A 59 -7.02 5.86 -5.99
CA VAL A 59 -6.97 4.55 -5.33
C VAL A 59 -5.58 3.93 -5.46
N PRO A 60 -5.21 2.90 -4.64
CA PRO A 60 -3.98 2.15 -4.88
C PRO A 60 -3.95 1.52 -6.26
N GLU A 61 -2.81 1.57 -6.93
CA GLU A 61 -2.63 1.04 -8.29
C GLU A 61 -3.05 -0.42 -8.42
N GLY A 62 -2.66 -1.26 -7.46
CA GLY A 62 -3.02 -2.69 -7.45
C GLY A 62 -4.51 -2.99 -7.20
N GLU A 63 -5.30 -1.99 -6.87
CA GLU A 63 -6.76 -2.11 -6.68
C GLU A 63 -7.55 -1.35 -7.76
N CYS A 64 -6.87 -0.63 -8.65
CA CYS A 64 -7.51 0.23 -9.64
C CYS A 64 -8.06 -0.57 -10.83
N ALA A 65 -9.33 -0.94 -10.79
CA ALA A 65 -9.97 -1.67 -11.89
C ALA A 65 -10.17 -0.83 -13.18
N ARG A 66 -9.97 0.47 -13.10
CA ARG A 66 -9.98 1.35 -14.27
C ARG A 66 -8.69 1.21 -15.09
N CYS A 67 -7.56 1.05 -14.40
CA CYS A 67 -6.24 0.85 -15.01
C CYS A 67 -5.97 -0.63 -15.30
N ASP A 68 -6.21 -1.50 -14.33
CA ASP A 68 -6.05 -2.95 -14.48
C ASP A 68 -7.39 -3.65 -14.74
N LYS A 69 -7.68 -3.89 -16.00
CA LYS A 69 -8.92 -4.56 -16.43
C LYS A 69 -9.03 -6.02 -15.97
N SER A 70 -7.94 -6.63 -15.55
CA SER A 70 -7.98 -8.01 -15.02
C SER A 70 -8.75 -8.10 -13.70
N LEU A 71 -8.83 -6.98 -12.95
CA LEU A 71 -9.57 -6.90 -11.69
C LEU A 71 -11.10 -6.84 -11.88
N VAL A 72 -11.58 -6.44 -13.05
CA VAL A 72 -13.03 -6.27 -13.34
C VAL A 72 -13.83 -7.53 -13.03
N ALA A 73 -13.32 -8.69 -13.46
CA ALA A 73 -14.02 -9.96 -13.23
C ALA A 73 -14.17 -10.29 -11.73
N GLN A 74 -13.19 -9.92 -10.92
CA GLN A 74 -13.21 -10.10 -9.46
C GLN A 74 -14.26 -9.22 -8.81
N PHE A 75 -14.32 -7.94 -9.17
CA PHE A 75 -15.30 -7.00 -8.62
C PHE A 75 -16.72 -7.37 -9.05
N ASN A 76 -16.93 -7.76 -10.31
CA ASN A 76 -18.22 -8.25 -10.78
C ASN A 76 -18.70 -9.49 -10.00
N LYS A 77 -17.80 -10.45 -9.78
CA LYS A 77 -18.11 -11.65 -9.00
C LYS A 77 -18.47 -11.34 -7.55
N ALA A 78 -17.86 -10.30 -6.99
CA ALA A 78 -18.15 -9.84 -5.63
C ALA A 78 -19.46 -9.04 -5.54
N GLY A 79 -20.09 -8.70 -6.66
CA GLY A 79 -21.25 -7.80 -6.70
C GLY A 79 -20.90 -6.35 -6.42
N ASP A 80 -19.64 -5.99 -6.57
CA ASP A 80 -19.10 -4.64 -6.33
C ASP A 80 -18.80 -3.95 -7.68
N TRP A 81 -19.85 -3.77 -8.49
CA TRP A 81 -19.70 -3.12 -9.79
C TRP A 81 -20.78 -2.07 -10.04
N CYS A 82 -20.36 -0.87 -10.36
CA CYS A 82 -21.23 0.23 -10.74
C CYS A 82 -21.35 0.26 -12.27
N GLU A 83 -22.45 -0.25 -12.79
CA GLU A 83 -22.74 -0.31 -14.23
C GLU A 83 -22.80 1.10 -14.87
N GLU A 84 -23.28 2.09 -14.10
CA GLU A 84 -23.45 3.47 -14.58
C GLU A 84 -22.11 4.15 -14.84
N HIS A 85 -21.07 3.84 -14.05
CA HIS A 85 -19.77 4.53 -14.12
C HIS A 85 -18.60 3.61 -14.49
N ASP A 86 -18.89 2.36 -14.87
CA ASP A 86 -17.91 1.36 -15.32
C ASP A 86 -16.71 1.22 -14.40
N ARG A 87 -16.97 1.06 -13.11
CA ARG A 87 -15.98 0.92 -12.04
C ARG A 87 -16.55 0.19 -10.83
N PRO A 88 -15.70 -0.35 -9.93
CA PRO A 88 -16.20 -0.92 -8.69
C PRO A 88 -17.04 0.09 -7.90
N GLU A 89 -18.16 -0.35 -7.33
CA GLU A 89 -18.98 0.52 -6.47
C GLU A 89 -18.17 1.08 -5.30
N SER A 90 -17.30 0.25 -4.70
CA SER A 90 -16.41 0.67 -3.62
C SER A 90 -15.43 1.77 -4.03
N GLN A 91 -15.18 1.96 -5.32
CA GLN A 91 -14.31 2.98 -5.91
C GLN A 91 -15.11 4.04 -6.68
N CYS A 92 -16.43 3.98 -6.65
CA CYS A 92 -17.26 4.94 -7.35
C CYS A 92 -17.52 6.17 -6.47
N PHE A 93 -16.65 7.15 -6.56
CA PHE A 93 -16.75 8.41 -5.81
C PHE A 93 -17.82 9.35 -6.39
N ILE A 94 -18.25 9.13 -7.63
CA ILE A 94 -19.33 9.84 -8.27
C ILE A 94 -20.65 9.51 -7.56
N CYS A 95 -20.93 8.22 -7.37
CA CYS A 95 -22.14 7.78 -6.65
C CYS A 95 -22.07 8.10 -5.15
N SER A 96 -20.89 8.01 -4.55
CA SER A 96 -20.70 8.26 -3.13
C SER A 96 -19.31 8.81 -2.83
N PRO A 97 -19.15 10.12 -2.69
CA PRO A 97 -17.87 10.75 -2.36
C PRO A 97 -17.25 10.25 -1.05
N LYS A 98 -18.06 9.81 -0.10
CA LYS A 98 -17.59 9.23 1.17
C LYS A 98 -16.72 7.99 0.99
N ARG A 99 -16.87 7.28 -0.11
CA ARG A 99 -16.05 6.10 -0.41
C ARG A 99 -14.57 6.43 -0.60
N ALA A 100 -14.26 7.69 -0.95
CA ALA A 100 -12.89 8.17 -1.07
C ALA A 100 -12.17 8.23 0.29
N GLU A 101 -12.89 8.43 1.39
CA GLU A 101 -12.30 8.63 2.73
C GLU A 101 -11.36 7.49 3.15
N LYS A 102 -11.73 6.24 2.85
CA LYS A 102 -10.88 5.08 3.17
C LYS A 102 -9.55 5.11 2.42
N PHE A 103 -9.58 5.51 1.15
CA PHE A 103 -8.39 5.58 0.31
C PHE A 103 -7.51 6.77 0.68
N ILE A 104 -8.14 7.91 1.01
CA ILE A 104 -7.44 9.08 1.56
C ILE A 104 -6.69 8.69 2.84
N ALA A 105 -7.37 8.05 3.78
CA ALA A 105 -6.75 7.60 5.03
C ALA A 105 -5.61 6.60 4.79
N GLN A 106 -5.74 5.71 3.82
CA GLN A 106 -4.71 4.76 3.42
C GLN A 106 -3.47 5.47 2.84
N TYR A 107 -3.69 6.48 2.01
CA TYR A 107 -2.61 7.29 1.47
C TYR A 107 -1.90 8.10 2.55
N GLU A 108 -2.68 8.76 3.43
CA GLU A 108 -2.14 9.55 4.56
C GLU A 108 -1.32 8.67 5.52
N ALA A 109 -1.82 7.48 5.84
CA ALA A 109 -1.11 6.54 6.69
C ALA A 109 0.24 6.11 6.12
N LYS A 110 0.35 6.01 4.80
CA LYS A 110 1.57 5.57 4.12
C LYS A 110 2.55 6.71 3.84
N THR A 111 2.05 7.91 3.57
CA THR A 111 2.89 9.02 3.08
C THR A 111 3.00 10.19 4.06
N GLY A 112 2.14 10.24 5.08
CA GLY A 112 2.05 11.35 6.03
C GLY A 112 1.42 12.63 5.45
N ARG A 113 0.84 12.57 4.25
CA ARG A 113 0.23 13.72 3.56
C ARG A 113 -1.02 13.30 2.80
N LYS A 114 -1.87 14.25 2.46
CA LYS A 114 -3.06 13.99 1.63
C LYS A 114 -2.69 13.53 0.22
N PRO A 115 -3.51 12.66 -0.40
CA PRO A 115 -3.34 12.31 -1.80
C PRO A 115 -3.59 13.52 -2.70
N PRO A 116 -3.04 13.52 -3.92
CA PRO A 116 -3.46 14.45 -4.96
C PRO A 116 -4.95 14.24 -5.30
N GLU A 117 -5.61 15.30 -5.73
CA GLU A 117 -7.00 15.22 -6.23
C GLU A 117 -7.04 14.31 -7.47
N PRO A 118 -8.01 13.38 -7.55
CA PRO A 118 -8.20 12.58 -8.76
C PRO A 118 -8.49 13.47 -9.97
N THR A 119 -8.00 13.06 -11.14
CA THR A 119 -8.15 13.84 -12.38
C THR A 119 -9.34 13.40 -13.23
N GLU A 120 -10.03 12.30 -12.87
CA GLU A 120 -11.25 11.80 -13.48
C GLU A 120 -12.44 11.73 -12.51
#